data_c2f37373adec098eabb2fdc01c034c39
#
_entry.id   c2f37373adec098eabb2fdc01c034c39
#
_cell.length_a   1.000
_cell.length_b   1.000
_cell.length_c   1.000
_cell.angle_alpha   90.00
_cell.angle_beta   90.00
_cell.angle_gamma   90.00
#
_symmetry.space_group_name_H-M   'P 1'
#
loop_
_entity.id
_entity.type
_entity.pdbx_description
1 polymer ?
#
loop_
_entity_poly.entity_id
_entity_poly.type
_entity_poly.pdbx_seq_one_letter_code
_entity_poly.pdbx_strand_id
1 'polypeptide(L)'
;MITDPSFYFAAIPAVLIFGIAKGGFGGGIVIVAVPLMALVVSPITAAAILLPILCVMDLMALWVFRGHWIWRELKLLVPASILGILLGALLFEYMNVHLIRLTLGTISLLYTIQYWWYQIRQSAAPQERLGSVVGITAGTAAGFTSFVAHAGAPPLSFYLLRRGMDRTSFVATATVFFWVVNYTKLIPYAWLGLLDTSNLITSLVLCPLAPIGICLLYTSPSPRDLSTSRMPSSA
;
A
#
# COMPACT_ATOMS: atom_id res chain seq x y z
N MET A 1 0.67 -23.91 7.30
CA MET A 1 -0.61 -23.27 6.94
C MET A 1 -1.38 -22.97 8.21
N ILE A 2 -1.92 -21.78 8.36
CA ILE A 2 -2.80 -21.42 9.48
C ILE A 2 -4.17 -22.06 9.23
N THR A 3 -4.68 -22.80 10.21
CA THR A 3 -5.95 -23.53 10.10
C THR A 3 -7.07 -22.91 10.94
N ASP A 4 -6.75 -21.90 11.76
CA ASP A 4 -7.72 -21.22 12.60
C ASP A 4 -8.72 -20.42 11.74
N PRO A 5 -10.04 -20.70 11.81
CA PRO A 5 -11.04 -19.95 11.07
C PRO A 5 -11.06 -18.45 11.40
N SER A 6 -10.76 -18.06 12.64
CA SER A 6 -10.73 -16.66 13.08
C SER A 6 -9.71 -15.84 12.27
N PHE A 7 -8.60 -16.46 11.87
CA PHE A 7 -7.61 -15.84 11.00
C PHE A 7 -8.21 -15.42 9.65
N TYR A 8 -8.99 -16.27 9.02
CA TYR A 8 -9.56 -16.00 7.70
C TYR A 8 -10.63 -14.90 7.72
N PHE A 9 -11.36 -14.74 8.84
CA PHE A 9 -12.28 -13.60 9.02
C PHE A 9 -11.56 -12.24 9.00
N ALA A 10 -10.31 -12.19 9.42
CA ALA A 10 -9.49 -10.97 9.35
C ALA A 10 -8.69 -10.88 8.03
N ALA A 11 -8.15 -12.01 7.54
CA ALA A 11 -7.26 -12.04 6.38
C ALA A 11 -8.01 -11.77 5.07
N ILE A 12 -9.21 -12.32 4.87
CA ILE A 12 -9.99 -12.11 3.65
C ILE A 12 -10.31 -10.62 3.43
N PRO A 13 -10.91 -9.90 4.41
CA PRO A 13 -11.13 -8.46 4.25
C PRO A 13 -9.82 -7.68 4.05
N ALA A 14 -8.73 -8.04 4.75
CA ALA A 14 -7.45 -7.38 4.61
C ALA A 14 -6.89 -7.49 3.18
N VAL A 15 -6.92 -8.68 2.58
CA VAL A 15 -6.47 -8.91 1.21
C VAL A 15 -7.37 -8.16 0.20
N LEU A 16 -8.69 -8.19 0.39
CA LEU A 16 -9.62 -7.45 -0.46
C LEU A 16 -9.40 -5.93 -0.38
N ILE A 17 -9.16 -5.38 0.82
CA ILE A 17 -8.81 -3.97 1.02
C ILE A 17 -7.55 -3.60 0.23
N PHE A 18 -6.50 -4.43 0.27
CA PHE A 18 -5.30 -4.21 -0.54
C PHE A 18 -5.61 -4.26 -2.04
N GLY A 19 -6.41 -5.22 -2.50
CA GLY A 19 -6.80 -5.34 -3.91
C GLY A 19 -7.55 -4.10 -4.40
N ILE A 20 -8.56 -3.66 -3.67
CA ILE A 20 -9.35 -2.46 -3.97
C ILE A 20 -8.45 -1.22 -4.00
N ALA A 21 -7.56 -1.07 -3.02
CA ALA A 21 -6.66 0.07 -2.96
C ALA A 21 -5.69 0.11 -4.15
N LYS A 22 -5.15 -1.02 -4.57
CA LYS A 22 -4.27 -1.15 -5.75
C LYS A 22 -5.00 -0.93 -7.08
N GLY A 23 -6.30 -1.21 -7.13
CA GLY A 23 -7.14 -0.93 -8.30
C GLY A 23 -7.32 0.56 -8.61
N GLY A 24 -6.92 1.49 -7.73
CA GLY A 24 -6.97 2.93 -8.00
C GLY A 24 -7.69 3.79 -6.95
N PHE A 25 -8.08 3.21 -5.80
CA PHE A 25 -8.80 3.96 -4.74
C PHE A 25 -7.88 4.89 -3.91
N GLY A 26 -6.56 4.79 -4.12
CA GLY A 26 -5.57 5.56 -3.35
C GLY A 26 -5.27 4.93 -1.98
N GLY A 27 -3.98 4.94 -1.61
CA GLY A 27 -3.39 4.12 -0.56
C GLY A 27 -3.85 4.29 0.89
N GLY A 28 -4.84 5.12 1.17
CA GLY A 28 -5.22 5.42 2.56
C GLY A 28 -5.83 4.23 3.32
N ILE A 29 -6.74 3.52 2.69
CA ILE A 29 -7.47 2.40 3.30
C ILE A 29 -6.58 1.18 3.60
N VAL A 30 -5.45 1.05 2.89
CA VAL A 30 -4.47 -0.05 3.06
C VAL A 30 -3.90 -0.12 4.47
N ILE A 31 -3.81 1.03 5.15
CA ILE A 31 -3.19 1.11 6.49
C ILE A 31 -3.93 0.26 7.53
N VAL A 32 -5.20 -0.07 7.29
CA VAL A 32 -6.04 -0.87 8.19
C VAL A 32 -5.79 -2.38 8.03
N ALA A 33 -5.28 -2.82 6.88
CA ALA A 33 -5.22 -4.24 6.54
C ALA A 33 -4.27 -5.04 7.45
N VAL A 34 -3.03 -4.55 7.68
CA VAL A 34 -2.08 -5.23 8.58
C VAL A 34 -2.55 -5.18 10.04
N PRO A 35 -2.99 -4.04 10.60
CA PRO A 35 -3.62 -4.01 11.92
C PRO A 35 -4.79 -4.98 12.08
N LEU A 36 -5.66 -5.11 11.07
CA LEU A 36 -6.79 -6.03 11.10
C LEU A 36 -6.33 -7.48 11.26
N MET A 37 -5.33 -7.91 10.49
CA MET A 37 -4.75 -9.24 10.65
C MET A 37 -3.99 -9.38 11.98
N ALA A 38 -3.38 -8.31 12.47
CA ALA A 38 -2.63 -8.30 13.74
C ALA A 38 -3.51 -8.47 14.99
N LEU A 39 -4.84 -8.45 14.85
CA LEU A 39 -5.76 -8.82 15.92
C LEU A 39 -5.76 -10.33 16.22
N VAL A 40 -5.44 -11.15 15.22
CA VAL A 40 -5.52 -12.62 15.32
C VAL A 40 -4.18 -13.33 15.16
N VAL A 41 -3.20 -12.68 14.53
CA VAL A 41 -1.82 -13.20 14.39
C VAL A 41 -0.80 -12.13 14.78
N SER A 42 0.48 -12.50 14.87
CA SER A 42 1.52 -11.47 15.10
C SER A 42 1.59 -10.50 13.90
N PRO A 43 1.89 -9.20 14.11
CA PRO A 43 2.07 -8.25 13.01
C PRO A 43 3.13 -8.71 11.99
N ILE A 44 4.16 -9.39 12.47
CA ILE A 44 5.24 -9.96 11.65
C ILE A 44 4.68 -11.04 10.72
N THR A 45 3.91 -11.98 11.28
CA THR A 45 3.26 -13.05 10.51
C THR A 45 2.27 -12.47 9.49
N ALA A 46 1.47 -11.47 9.90
CA ALA A 46 0.55 -10.78 9.00
C ALA A 46 1.29 -10.16 7.80
N ALA A 47 2.40 -9.46 8.05
CA ALA A 47 3.20 -8.85 7.01
C ALA A 47 3.88 -9.90 6.11
N ALA A 48 4.37 -11.00 6.68
CA ALA A 48 4.99 -12.09 5.92
C ALA A 48 4.01 -12.79 4.97
N ILE A 49 2.78 -13.03 5.42
CA ILE A 49 1.73 -13.63 4.58
C ILE A 49 1.26 -12.67 3.47
N LEU A 50 1.15 -11.38 3.77
CA LEU A 50 0.69 -10.39 2.79
C LEU A 50 1.72 -10.11 1.69
N LEU A 51 3.03 -10.20 1.95
CA LEU A 51 4.06 -9.81 0.98
C LEU A 51 3.98 -10.56 -0.35
N PRO A 52 3.90 -11.91 -0.40
CA PRO A 52 3.74 -12.63 -1.67
C PRO A 52 2.46 -12.24 -2.42
N ILE A 53 1.35 -12.06 -1.69
CA ILE A 53 0.06 -11.65 -2.27
C ILE A 53 0.18 -10.26 -2.91
N LEU A 54 0.87 -9.32 -2.22
CA LEU A 54 1.11 -7.98 -2.75
C LEU A 54 1.99 -8.01 -4.00
N CYS A 55 2.98 -8.90 -4.08
CA CYS A 55 3.80 -9.07 -5.28
C CYS A 55 2.95 -9.49 -6.49
N VAL A 56 2.00 -10.41 -6.29
CA VAL A 56 1.06 -10.82 -7.35
C VAL A 56 0.14 -9.67 -7.75
N MET A 57 -0.41 -8.95 -6.76
CA MET A 57 -1.24 -7.77 -7.03
C MET A 57 -0.48 -6.68 -7.80
N ASP A 58 0.82 -6.50 -7.51
CA ASP A 58 1.66 -5.52 -8.20
C ASP A 58 1.82 -5.85 -9.68
N LEU A 59 2.06 -7.13 -10.03
CA LEU A 59 2.16 -7.56 -11.42
C LEU A 59 0.87 -7.28 -12.19
N MET A 60 -0.28 -7.59 -11.58
CA MET A 60 -1.58 -7.32 -12.20
C MET A 60 -1.79 -5.81 -12.41
N ALA A 61 -1.50 -5.01 -11.39
CA ALA A 61 -1.66 -3.55 -11.48
C ALA A 61 -0.69 -2.92 -12.49
N LEU A 62 0.56 -3.40 -12.58
CA LEU A 62 1.52 -2.95 -13.60
C LEU A 62 1.01 -3.18 -15.02
N TRP A 63 0.40 -4.33 -15.27
CA TRP A 63 -0.16 -4.63 -16.59
C TRP A 63 -1.29 -3.67 -16.96
N VAL A 64 -2.15 -3.32 -16.00
CA VAL A 64 -3.28 -2.39 -16.19
C VAL A 64 -2.81 -0.95 -16.42
N PHE A 65 -1.86 -0.45 -15.62
CA PHE A 65 -1.40 0.94 -15.63
C PHE A 65 -0.14 1.17 -16.46
N ARG A 66 0.23 0.23 -17.34
CA ARG A 66 1.45 0.33 -18.16
C ARG A 66 1.48 1.62 -19.00
N GLY A 67 2.64 2.25 -19.02
CA GLY A 67 2.91 3.43 -19.85
C GLY A 67 2.50 4.78 -19.25
N HIS A 68 1.86 4.82 -18.08
CA HIS A 68 1.37 6.05 -17.46
C HIS A 68 2.20 6.57 -16.27
N TRP A 69 3.27 5.87 -15.89
CA TRP A 69 4.10 6.27 -14.75
C TRP A 69 5.11 7.35 -15.10
N ILE A 70 5.49 8.15 -14.11
CA ILE A 70 6.41 9.26 -14.25
C ILE A 70 7.81 8.86 -13.78
N TRP A 71 8.70 8.51 -14.71
CA TRP A 71 10.05 8.06 -14.42
C TRP A 71 10.88 9.03 -13.57
N ARG A 72 10.65 10.35 -13.73
CA ARG A 72 11.36 11.37 -12.97
C ARG A 72 11.16 11.22 -11.47
N GLU A 73 9.93 10.93 -11.04
CA GLU A 73 9.60 10.74 -9.63
C GLU A 73 10.12 9.40 -9.12
N LEU A 74 10.02 8.35 -9.92
CA LEU A 74 10.54 7.02 -9.57
C LEU A 74 12.06 7.01 -9.37
N LYS A 75 12.82 7.72 -10.21
CA LYS A 75 14.28 7.85 -10.05
C LYS A 75 14.70 8.46 -8.72
N LEU A 76 13.85 9.27 -8.12
CA LEU A 76 14.08 9.87 -6.80
C LEU A 76 13.58 8.97 -5.67
N LEU A 77 12.34 8.49 -5.80
CA LEU A 77 11.63 7.78 -4.73
C LEU A 77 12.13 6.35 -4.52
N VAL A 78 12.47 5.63 -5.60
CA VAL A 78 12.89 4.23 -5.51
C VAL A 78 14.22 4.06 -4.76
N PRO A 79 15.31 4.77 -5.10
CA PRO A 79 16.54 4.65 -4.31
C PRO A 79 16.35 5.04 -2.84
N ALA A 80 15.57 6.10 -2.59
CA ALA A 80 15.24 6.53 -1.23
C ALA A 80 14.47 5.45 -0.46
N SER A 81 13.52 4.76 -1.11
CA SER A 81 12.77 3.67 -0.47
C SER A 81 13.64 2.45 -0.17
N ILE A 82 14.63 2.15 -1.01
CA ILE A 82 15.59 1.07 -0.74
C ILE A 82 16.39 1.38 0.53
N LEU A 83 16.84 2.63 0.72
CA LEU A 83 17.46 3.05 1.98
C LEU A 83 16.52 2.85 3.16
N GLY A 84 15.24 3.20 3.01
CA GLY A 84 14.23 2.97 4.05
C GLY A 84 14.02 1.49 4.37
N ILE A 85 13.99 0.62 3.36
CA ILE A 85 13.89 -0.84 3.54
C ILE A 85 15.12 -1.38 4.28
N LEU A 86 16.32 -0.95 3.90
CA LEU A 86 17.56 -1.35 4.57
C LEU A 86 17.58 -0.93 6.04
N LEU A 87 17.20 0.31 6.33
CA LEU A 87 17.05 0.78 7.72
C LEU A 87 16.01 -0.06 8.48
N GLY A 88 14.87 -0.36 7.85
CA GLY A 88 13.85 -1.23 8.43
C GLY A 88 14.38 -2.64 8.73
N ALA A 89 15.11 -3.23 7.80
CA ALA A 89 15.69 -4.57 7.96
C ALA A 89 16.74 -4.62 9.07
N LEU A 90 17.65 -3.63 9.12
CA LEU A 90 18.67 -3.54 10.16
C LEU A 90 18.10 -3.32 11.56
N LEU A 91 17.05 -2.52 11.66
CA LEU A 91 16.40 -2.25 12.93
C LEU A 91 15.46 -3.37 13.36
N PHE A 92 15.04 -4.23 12.43
CA PHE A 92 14.03 -5.27 12.70
C PHE A 92 14.48 -6.27 13.77
N GLU A 93 15.75 -6.62 13.82
CA GLU A 93 16.30 -7.52 14.83
C GLU A 93 16.19 -6.95 16.25
N TYR A 94 16.15 -5.61 16.38
CA TYR A 94 15.98 -4.92 17.65
C TYR A 94 14.50 -4.63 17.98
N MET A 95 13.59 -4.89 17.03
CA MET A 95 12.15 -4.62 17.19
C MET A 95 11.45 -5.85 17.79
N ASN A 96 11.01 -5.74 19.03
CA ASN A 96 10.09 -6.72 19.61
C ASN A 96 8.65 -6.48 19.10
N VAL A 97 7.77 -7.48 19.26
CA VAL A 97 6.36 -7.42 18.84
C VAL A 97 5.64 -6.19 19.37
N HIS A 98 6.01 -5.72 20.56
CA HIS A 98 5.40 -4.55 21.19
C HIS A 98 5.78 -3.26 20.47
N LEU A 99 7.05 -3.10 20.12
CA LEU A 99 7.52 -1.96 19.32
C LEU A 99 6.89 -1.94 17.92
N ILE A 100 6.74 -3.11 17.29
CA ILE A 100 6.07 -3.20 15.98
C ILE A 100 4.60 -2.78 16.08
N ARG A 101 3.87 -3.25 17.10
CA ARG A 101 2.48 -2.81 17.35
C ARG A 101 2.40 -1.30 17.63
N LEU A 102 3.32 -0.76 18.41
CA LEU A 102 3.38 0.68 18.69
C LEU A 102 3.65 1.48 17.41
N THR A 103 4.60 1.02 16.59
CA THR A 103 4.93 1.63 15.28
C THR A 103 3.71 1.62 14.37
N LEU A 104 3.01 0.47 14.25
CA LEU A 104 1.76 0.35 13.49
C LEU A 104 0.69 1.33 13.97
N GLY A 105 0.44 1.37 15.28
CA GLY A 105 -0.53 2.28 15.89
C GLY A 105 -0.18 3.75 15.65
N THR A 106 1.09 4.10 15.83
CA THR A 106 1.58 5.47 15.60
C THR A 106 1.43 5.90 14.15
N ILE A 107 1.84 5.06 13.19
CA ILE A 107 1.69 5.33 11.75
C ILE A 107 0.20 5.52 11.40
N SER A 108 -0.66 4.62 11.89
CA SER A 108 -2.11 4.69 11.63
C SER A 108 -2.73 5.96 12.20
N LEU A 109 -2.35 6.35 13.42
CA LEU A 109 -2.82 7.55 14.09
C LEU A 109 -2.35 8.83 13.36
N LEU A 110 -1.07 8.92 13.06
CA LEU A 110 -0.50 10.08 12.34
C LEU A 110 -1.13 10.25 10.97
N TYR A 111 -1.36 9.14 10.24
CA TYR A 111 -2.05 9.20 8.97
C TYR A 111 -3.50 9.64 9.10
N THR A 112 -4.22 9.13 10.08
CA THR A 112 -5.61 9.52 10.35
C THR A 112 -5.71 11.02 10.68
N ILE A 113 -4.82 11.52 11.55
CA ILE A 113 -4.74 12.95 11.89
C ILE A 113 -4.43 13.78 10.64
N GLN A 114 -3.43 13.36 9.85
CA GLN A 114 -3.06 14.03 8.60
C GLN A 114 -4.21 14.07 7.59
N TYR A 115 -4.94 12.94 7.42
CA TYR A 115 -6.07 12.85 6.53
C TYR A 115 -7.20 13.80 6.94
N TRP A 116 -7.56 13.80 8.22
CA TRP A 116 -8.58 14.70 8.75
C TRP A 116 -8.18 16.16 8.67
N TRP A 117 -6.94 16.47 8.99
CA TRP A 117 -6.41 17.82 8.85
C TRP A 117 -6.49 18.33 7.41
N TYR A 118 -6.19 17.47 6.44
CA TYR A 118 -6.29 17.80 5.02
C TYR A 118 -7.75 18.01 4.60
N GLN A 119 -8.67 17.17 5.06
CA GLN A 119 -10.10 17.30 4.79
C GLN A 119 -10.70 18.58 5.37
N ILE A 120 -10.32 18.96 6.59
CA ILE A 120 -10.82 20.16 7.26
C ILE A 120 -10.27 21.44 6.60
N ARG A 121 -9.01 21.40 6.16
CA ARG A 121 -8.35 22.52 5.50
C ARG A 121 -8.59 22.57 3.99
N GLN A 122 -9.67 22.09 3.45
CA GLN A 122 -10.03 22.06 2.02
C GLN A 122 -9.95 23.41 1.25
N SER A 123 -9.22 24.37 1.75
CA SER A 123 -8.79 25.54 1.00
C SER A 123 -7.56 25.16 0.21
N ALA A 124 -7.64 25.30 -1.09
CA ALA A 124 -6.60 25.19 -2.10
C ALA A 124 -5.18 25.36 -1.52
N ALA A 125 -4.58 24.26 -1.03
CA ALA A 125 -3.16 24.29 -0.76
C ALA A 125 -2.48 24.55 -2.12
N PRO A 126 -1.65 25.59 -2.26
CA PRO A 126 -0.93 25.81 -3.47
C PRO A 126 -0.22 24.52 -3.86
N GLN A 127 -0.19 24.20 -5.14
CA GLN A 127 0.63 23.11 -5.68
C GLN A 127 2.10 23.54 -5.55
N GLU A 128 2.58 23.57 -4.32
CA GLU A 128 4.00 23.79 -4.05
C GLU A 128 4.74 22.57 -4.57
N ARG A 129 5.57 22.80 -5.57
CA ARG A 129 6.48 21.77 -6.07
C ARG A 129 7.48 21.46 -4.97
N LEU A 130 7.17 20.47 -4.17
CA LEU A 130 8.05 19.99 -3.10
C LEU A 130 9.44 19.67 -3.68
N GLY A 131 10.48 20.14 -3.01
CA GLY A 131 11.86 19.91 -3.44
C GLY A 131 12.28 18.44 -3.36
N SER A 132 13.40 18.10 -3.98
CA SER A 132 13.94 16.74 -4.00
C SER A 132 14.20 16.17 -2.60
N VAL A 133 14.56 17.02 -1.64
CA VAL A 133 14.78 16.62 -0.24
C VAL A 133 13.52 16.02 0.37
N VAL A 134 12.36 16.64 0.16
CA VAL A 134 11.06 16.12 0.63
C VAL A 134 10.72 14.80 -0.07
N GLY A 135 11.07 14.65 -1.35
CA GLY A 135 10.91 13.39 -2.08
C GLY A 135 11.78 12.28 -1.51
N ILE A 136 13.04 12.55 -1.17
CA ILE A 136 13.95 11.58 -0.55
C ILE A 136 13.42 11.17 0.83
N THR A 137 13.05 12.12 1.69
CA THR A 137 12.52 11.79 3.02
C THR A 137 11.21 11.02 2.94
N ALA A 138 10.30 11.39 2.04
CA ALA A 138 9.04 10.66 1.80
C ALA A 138 9.28 9.24 1.26
N GLY A 139 10.21 9.07 0.31
CA GLY A 139 10.60 7.77 -0.23
C GLY A 139 11.22 6.87 0.83
N THR A 140 12.15 7.40 1.65
CA THR A 140 12.78 6.66 2.75
C THR A 140 11.74 6.27 3.80
N ALA A 141 10.89 7.18 4.22
CA ALA A 141 9.80 6.89 5.15
C ALA A 141 8.82 5.85 4.58
N ALA A 142 8.49 5.95 3.28
CA ALA A 142 7.63 4.98 2.61
C ALA A 142 8.26 3.58 2.56
N GLY A 143 9.55 3.49 2.27
CA GLY A 143 10.30 2.23 2.29
C GLY A 143 10.33 1.59 3.68
N PHE A 144 10.68 2.36 4.70
CA PHE A 144 10.72 1.93 6.09
C PHE A 144 9.34 1.45 6.59
N THR A 145 8.32 2.29 6.46
CA THR A 145 6.96 1.95 6.93
C THR A 145 6.34 0.82 6.11
N SER A 146 6.70 0.71 4.81
CA SER A 146 6.31 -0.42 3.98
C SER A 146 7.00 -1.72 4.42
N PHE A 147 8.27 -1.67 4.86
CA PHE A 147 8.98 -2.84 5.35
C PHE A 147 8.33 -3.36 6.64
N VAL A 148 8.11 -2.50 7.62
CA VAL A 148 7.58 -2.88 8.94
C VAL A 148 6.12 -3.32 8.88
N ALA A 149 5.29 -2.66 8.06
CA ALA A 149 3.83 -2.72 8.21
C ALA A 149 3.04 -2.68 6.91
N HIS A 150 3.66 -2.76 5.74
CA HIS A 150 3.05 -2.47 4.43
C HIS A 150 2.33 -1.10 4.37
N ALA A 151 2.74 -0.15 5.22
CA ALA A 151 2.13 1.18 5.37
C ALA A 151 2.93 2.28 4.64
N GLY A 152 3.52 1.99 3.49
CA GLY A 152 4.29 2.97 2.71
C GLY A 152 3.43 3.98 1.93
N ALA A 153 2.14 3.73 1.80
CA ALA A 153 1.25 4.58 1.01
C ALA A 153 1.08 6.01 1.55
N PRO A 154 0.96 6.27 2.86
CA PRO A 154 0.81 7.63 3.38
C PRO A 154 1.95 8.58 3.01
N PRO A 155 3.22 8.29 3.32
CA PRO A 155 4.32 9.20 2.97
C PRO A 155 4.51 9.34 1.45
N LEU A 156 4.29 8.27 0.69
CA LEU A 156 4.32 8.34 -0.77
C LEU A 156 3.23 9.26 -1.31
N SER A 157 1.98 9.09 -0.86
CA SER A 157 0.84 9.88 -1.30
C SER A 157 0.99 11.35 -0.91
N PHE A 158 1.52 11.63 0.27
CA PHE A 158 1.81 13.00 0.71
C PHE A 158 2.71 13.74 -0.29
N TYR A 159 3.73 13.08 -0.81
CA TYR A 159 4.62 13.67 -1.81
C TYR A 159 3.97 13.74 -3.18
N LEU A 160 3.46 12.61 -3.70
CA LEU A 160 2.96 12.53 -5.08
C LEU A 160 1.73 13.40 -5.33
N LEU A 161 0.79 13.53 -4.36
CA LEU A 161 -0.39 14.38 -4.50
C LEU A 161 -0.04 15.86 -4.70
N ARG A 162 1.06 16.32 -4.11
CA ARG A 162 1.53 17.70 -4.26
C ARG A 162 2.32 17.97 -5.54
N ARG A 163 2.60 16.91 -6.33
CA ARG A 163 3.27 17.04 -7.64
C ARG A 163 2.31 17.44 -8.77
N GLY A 164 1.02 17.56 -8.50
CA GLY A 164 0.02 17.97 -9.50
C GLY A 164 -0.19 16.96 -10.61
N MET A 165 -0.01 15.67 -10.31
CA MET A 165 -0.24 14.59 -11.26
C MET A 165 -1.73 14.36 -11.47
N ASP A 166 -2.13 13.96 -12.69
CA ASP A 166 -3.43 13.39 -12.91
C ASP A 166 -3.59 12.05 -12.18
N ARG A 167 -4.84 11.64 -11.95
CA ARG A 167 -5.15 10.45 -11.16
C ARG A 167 -4.50 9.19 -11.73
N THR A 168 -4.48 9.04 -13.05
CA THR A 168 -3.92 7.86 -13.70
C THR A 168 -2.40 7.77 -13.53
N SER A 169 -1.69 8.88 -13.74
CA SER A 169 -0.24 8.97 -13.54
C SER A 169 0.15 8.78 -12.06
N PHE A 170 -0.67 9.28 -11.12
CA PHE A 170 -0.46 9.05 -9.70
C PHE A 170 -0.54 7.55 -9.37
N VAL A 171 -1.61 6.87 -9.77
CA VAL A 171 -1.80 5.44 -9.50
C VAL A 171 -0.72 4.60 -10.19
N ALA A 172 -0.41 4.89 -11.46
CA ALA A 172 0.62 4.21 -12.22
C ALA A 172 2.01 4.33 -11.55
N THR A 173 2.37 5.55 -11.14
CA THR A 173 3.67 5.82 -10.47
C THR A 173 3.75 5.13 -9.12
N ALA A 174 2.67 5.19 -8.32
CA ALA A 174 2.58 4.47 -7.06
C ALA A 174 2.65 2.94 -7.24
N THR A 175 2.04 2.40 -8.29
CA THR A 175 2.08 0.97 -8.62
C THR A 175 3.51 0.51 -8.90
N VAL A 176 4.25 1.21 -9.78
CA VAL A 176 5.66 0.88 -10.06
C VAL A 176 6.52 1.02 -8.81
N PHE A 177 6.31 2.08 -8.02
CA PHE A 177 7.01 2.26 -6.75
C PHE A 177 6.81 1.07 -5.82
N PHE A 178 5.56 0.66 -5.56
CA PHE A 178 5.29 -0.46 -4.66
C PHE A 178 5.72 -1.80 -5.24
N TRP A 179 5.66 -1.99 -6.55
CA TRP A 179 6.23 -3.16 -7.18
C TRP A 179 7.71 -3.30 -6.83
N VAL A 180 8.53 -2.26 -7.05
CA VAL A 180 9.95 -2.30 -6.70
C VAL A 180 10.15 -2.51 -5.21
N VAL A 181 9.40 -1.79 -4.36
CA VAL A 181 9.49 -1.88 -2.90
C VAL A 181 9.16 -3.30 -2.42
N ASN A 182 8.08 -3.92 -2.90
CA ASN A 182 7.66 -5.25 -2.45
C ASN A 182 8.64 -6.34 -2.91
N TYR A 183 9.13 -6.26 -4.16
CA TYR A 183 10.14 -7.20 -4.64
C TYR A 183 11.49 -7.04 -3.94
N THR A 184 11.90 -5.81 -3.65
CA THR A 184 13.11 -5.55 -2.85
C THR A 184 12.99 -6.13 -1.44
N LYS A 185 11.82 -6.06 -0.81
CA LYS A 185 11.57 -6.63 0.53
C LYS A 185 11.65 -8.15 0.58
N LEU A 186 11.44 -8.87 -0.53
CA LEU A 186 11.56 -10.33 -0.54
C LEU A 186 12.93 -10.80 -0.05
N ILE A 187 14.00 -10.04 -0.37
CA ILE A 187 15.37 -10.39 0.03
C ILE A 187 15.52 -10.38 1.56
N PRO A 188 15.31 -9.24 2.26
CA PRO A 188 15.45 -9.24 3.71
C PRO A 188 14.38 -10.08 4.44
N TYR A 189 13.17 -10.25 3.90
CA TYR A 189 12.17 -11.13 4.48
C TYR A 189 12.57 -12.60 4.41
N ALA A 190 13.20 -13.03 3.30
CA ALA A 190 13.76 -14.37 3.18
C ALA A 190 14.94 -14.56 4.14
N TRP A 191 15.84 -13.57 4.23
CA TRP A 191 17.00 -13.61 5.13
C TRP A 191 16.62 -13.68 6.61
N LEU A 192 15.57 -12.94 7.00
CA LEU A 192 15.03 -12.94 8.37
C LEU A 192 14.17 -14.21 8.66
N GLY A 193 14.04 -15.15 7.71
CA GLY A 193 13.26 -16.37 7.88
C GLY A 193 11.74 -16.16 7.97
N LEU A 194 11.25 -14.99 7.57
CA LEU A 194 9.82 -14.65 7.64
C LEU A 194 8.99 -15.35 6.56
N LEU A 195 9.63 -15.75 5.44
CA LEU A 195 9.00 -16.48 4.34
C LEU A 195 9.10 -17.99 4.56
N ASP A 196 8.66 -18.48 5.71
CA ASP A 196 8.59 -19.90 6.01
C ASP A 196 7.50 -20.60 5.18
N THR A 197 7.59 -21.93 5.11
CA THR A 197 6.64 -22.74 4.33
C THR A 197 5.19 -22.54 4.79
N SER A 198 4.94 -22.36 6.08
CA SER A 198 3.60 -22.14 6.63
C SER A 198 3.00 -20.81 6.14
N ASN A 199 3.78 -19.74 6.19
CA ASN A 199 3.37 -18.42 5.71
C ASN A 199 3.14 -18.43 4.19
N LEU A 200 4.04 -19.06 3.43
CA LEU A 200 3.92 -19.15 1.97
C LEU A 200 2.68 -19.95 1.52
N ILE A 201 2.39 -21.08 2.17
CA ILE A 201 1.18 -21.87 1.86
C ILE A 201 -0.07 -21.05 2.20
N THR A 202 -0.08 -20.34 3.33
CA THR A 202 -1.20 -19.47 3.71
C THR A 202 -1.39 -18.34 2.70
N SER A 203 -0.29 -17.73 2.22
CA SER A 203 -0.31 -16.73 1.15
C SER A 203 -0.90 -17.29 -0.15
N LEU A 204 -0.52 -18.52 -0.52
CA LEU A 204 -1.01 -19.18 -1.73
C LEU A 204 -2.53 -19.43 -1.67
N VAL A 205 -3.05 -19.84 -0.50
CA VAL A 205 -4.50 -20.03 -0.28
C VAL A 205 -5.28 -18.73 -0.41
N LEU A 206 -4.69 -17.60 0.06
CA LEU A 206 -5.32 -16.29 -0.03
C LEU A 206 -5.09 -15.58 -1.39
N CYS A 207 -4.12 -16.02 -2.19
CA CYS A 207 -3.74 -15.41 -3.45
C CYS A 207 -4.90 -15.28 -4.47
N PRO A 208 -5.86 -16.21 -4.59
CA PRO A 208 -7.02 -16.06 -5.47
C PRO A 208 -7.92 -14.85 -5.15
N LEU A 209 -7.84 -14.30 -3.93
CA LEU A 209 -8.55 -13.08 -3.57
C LEU A 209 -7.93 -11.82 -4.18
N ALA A 210 -6.67 -11.87 -4.62
CA ALA A 210 -5.96 -10.73 -5.22
C ALA A 210 -6.66 -10.20 -6.49
N PRO A 211 -6.94 -11.03 -7.51
CA PRO A 211 -7.69 -10.59 -8.68
C PRO A 211 -9.11 -10.13 -8.33
N ILE A 212 -9.78 -10.80 -7.40
CA ILE A 212 -11.14 -10.41 -6.96
C ILE A 212 -11.12 -8.99 -6.39
N GLY A 213 -10.19 -8.68 -5.48
CA GLY A 213 -10.08 -7.34 -4.90
C GLY A 213 -9.79 -6.25 -5.93
N ILE A 214 -8.91 -6.53 -6.90
CA ILE A 214 -8.61 -5.59 -7.99
C ILE A 214 -9.84 -5.41 -8.90
N CYS A 215 -10.52 -6.50 -9.30
CA CYS A 215 -11.69 -6.45 -10.18
C CYS A 215 -12.89 -5.76 -9.55
N LEU A 216 -13.09 -5.88 -8.24
CA LEU A 216 -14.20 -5.22 -7.53
C LEU A 216 -14.23 -3.70 -7.76
N LEU A 217 -13.08 -3.06 -7.93
CA LEU A 217 -13.03 -1.63 -8.23
C LEU A 217 -13.45 -1.32 -9.68
N TYR A 218 -13.08 -2.18 -10.64
CA TYR A 218 -13.43 -1.98 -12.05
C TYR A 218 -14.89 -2.27 -12.36
N THR A 219 -15.55 -3.11 -11.54
CA THR A 219 -16.98 -3.42 -11.67
C THR A 219 -17.87 -2.43 -10.92
N SER A 220 -17.30 -1.58 -10.05
CA SER A 220 -18.07 -0.55 -9.34
C SER A 220 -18.40 0.60 -10.32
N PRO A 221 -19.71 0.91 -10.55
CA PRO A 221 -20.10 1.97 -11.48
C PRO A 221 -19.54 3.31 -11.02
N SER A 222 -18.83 3.99 -11.93
CA SER A 222 -18.34 5.34 -11.68
C SER A 222 -19.50 6.29 -11.41
N PRO A 223 -19.40 7.26 -10.50
CA PRO A 223 -20.40 8.32 -10.36
C PRO A 223 -20.72 9.05 -11.68
N ARG A 224 -19.81 9.01 -12.67
CA ARG A 224 -20.03 9.58 -14.00
C ARG A 224 -20.99 8.72 -14.84
N ASP A 225 -20.96 7.40 -14.69
CA ASP A 225 -21.87 6.51 -15.44
C ASP A 225 -23.31 6.65 -14.93
N LEU A 226 -23.49 6.98 -13.65
CA LEU A 226 -24.79 7.27 -13.06
C LEU A 226 -25.36 8.64 -13.49
N SER A 227 -24.51 9.60 -13.87
CA SER A 227 -24.95 10.91 -14.36
C SER A 227 -25.41 10.89 -15.80
N THR A 228 -24.83 10.04 -16.63
CA THR A 228 -25.22 9.88 -18.06
C THR A 228 -26.52 9.11 -18.21
N SER A 229 -26.88 8.22 -17.28
CA SER A 229 -28.14 7.49 -17.30
C SER A 229 -29.37 8.33 -16.88
N ARG A 230 -29.17 9.57 -16.41
CA ARG A 230 -30.25 10.49 -15.98
C ARG A 230 -30.53 11.64 -16.95
N MET A 231 -30.02 11.60 -18.18
CA MET A 231 -30.49 12.55 -19.20
C MET A 231 -31.87 12.07 -19.70
N PRO A 232 -32.96 12.82 -19.44
CA PRO A 232 -34.21 12.52 -20.07
C PRO A 232 -34.03 12.73 -21.57
N SER A 233 -34.43 11.74 -22.35
CA SER A 233 -34.64 11.90 -23.81
C SER A 233 -35.69 13.00 -23.99
N SER A 234 -35.26 14.21 -24.28
CA SER A 234 -36.16 15.25 -24.73
C SER A 234 -36.57 14.91 -26.17
N ALA A 235 -37.78 14.45 -26.29
CA ALA A 235 -38.50 14.45 -27.57
C ALA A 235 -38.74 15.88 -28.02
#